data_484b3d20e1e88b25872b7bce2bf67a5d
#
_entry.id   484b3d20e1e88b25872b7bce2bf67a5d
#
_cell.length_a   1.000
_cell.length_b   1.000
_cell.length_c   1.000
_cell.angle_alpha   90.00
_cell.angle_beta   90.00
_cell.angle_gamma   90.00
#
_symmetry.space_group_name_H-M   'P 1'
#
loop_
_entity.id
_entity.type
_entity.pdbx_description
1 polymer ?
#
loop_
_entity_poly.entity_id
_entity_poly.type
_entity_poly.pdbx_seq_one_letter_code
_entity_poly.pdbx_strand_id
1 'polypeptide(L)'
;MPRSLGGTDEPANLVTLCDGCHGARHPNLHAALSHHFLERWALKLAMWLDHQNELPPTTPNLGAALRLFGWHKFRGIQLEVVLAALNGESVLMVSPTGSGKTLCFQLPTLMRMGTAFVITPLKALMSDQVSGLLQKKIPASFINGDLGPDEKALRYSLLDQRALKFLYCTPERFDPEMVRSAELDRLSKIKPSFLVVDEAHCIDRWGSDFRPNYSRLGDVRQQLGSPPVLAFTATAGPKIRQRIIQSLGIPNARVVVSGVDRPNIALLRLAIASDQQRFQVINWIATNIGAGRTMIFVPTVKMGNLVQAGLRVHGQPVPFYHSRWGTVNDRANLLGQFTGMLLPAVPVIICTNAFGMGLDVPDVRLVVHWQHPASVEDYLQEFGRAGRDSKPALAVLFTNKNTDNQLLNYMAEKSVDNSDLVGEDRGNVLADKLSQIEIMHSLAINRRLCLRREILHYFQGAVPQSRHSLALRIVQWLFLARTRKPKFKACCDKCGAITPENYMPWVRKIFA
;
A
#
# COMPACT_ATOMS: atom_id res chain seq x y z
N MET A 1 31.45 13.99 21.06
CA MET A 1 31.76 15.20 21.88
C MET A 1 31.96 16.39 20.95
N PRO A 2 31.44 17.59 21.23
CA PRO A 2 31.66 18.78 20.39
C PRO A 2 33.15 19.16 20.33
N ARG A 3 33.62 19.72 19.20
CA ARG A 3 34.99 20.23 19.07
C ARG A 3 35.41 21.20 20.17
N SER A 4 34.46 22.06 20.60
CA SER A 4 34.67 23.00 21.72
C SER A 4 34.96 22.33 23.06
N LEU A 5 34.76 21.03 23.17
CA LEU A 5 35.06 20.19 24.36
C LEU A 5 36.12 19.14 24.07
N GLY A 6 36.98 19.34 23.05
CA GLY A 6 38.05 18.41 22.69
C GLY A 6 37.60 17.19 21.86
N GLY A 7 36.39 17.23 21.29
CA GLY A 7 35.94 16.16 20.41
C GLY A 7 36.69 16.19 19.06
N THR A 8 37.03 15.00 18.57
CA THR A 8 37.69 14.80 17.27
C THR A 8 36.65 14.63 16.14
N ASP A 9 37.10 14.70 14.89
CA ASP A 9 36.28 14.39 13.71
C ASP A 9 36.21 12.88 13.42
N GLU A 10 36.64 12.06 14.38
CA GLU A 10 36.55 10.62 14.30
C GLU A 10 35.07 10.18 14.11
N PRO A 11 34.80 9.18 13.26
CA PRO A 11 33.44 8.68 13.02
C PRO A 11 32.69 8.28 14.29
N ALA A 12 33.40 7.73 15.29
CA ALA A 12 32.84 7.37 16.59
C ALA A 12 32.34 8.59 17.38
N ASN A 13 32.98 9.75 17.25
CA ASN A 13 32.55 10.98 17.89
C ASN A 13 31.31 11.61 17.25
N LEU A 14 31.05 11.33 15.96
CA LEU A 14 29.86 11.80 15.24
C LEU A 14 28.59 11.10 15.70
N VAL A 15 28.67 9.87 16.18
CA VAL A 15 27.52 9.12 16.74
C VAL A 15 27.06 9.73 18.06
N THR A 16 28.00 10.31 18.82
CA THR A 16 27.73 11.00 20.11
C THR A 16 27.25 12.43 19.93
N LEU A 17 27.41 13.03 18.76
CA LEU A 17 26.84 14.31 18.37
C LEU A 17 25.37 14.14 17.91
N CYS A 18 24.54 13.52 18.73
CA CYS A 18 23.11 13.49 18.46
C CYS A 18 22.50 14.90 18.60
N ASP A 19 21.37 15.11 17.95
CA ASP A 19 20.61 16.38 17.95
C ASP A 19 20.39 16.98 19.33
N GLY A 20 20.24 16.16 20.36
CA GLY A 20 20.04 16.62 21.73
C GLY A 20 21.20 17.49 22.25
N CYS A 21 22.44 17.12 21.95
CA CYS A 21 23.62 17.90 22.36
C CYS A 21 23.80 19.17 21.51
N HIS A 22 23.48 19.12 20.22
CA HIS A 22 23.47 20.30 19.34
C HIS A 22 22.31 21.25 19.69
N GLY A 23 21.12 20.69 19.92
CA GLY A 23 19.93 21.44 20.22
C GLY A 23 19.99 22.20 21.54
N ALA A 24 20.56 21.61 22.57
CA ALA A 24 20.73 22.26 23.86
C ALA A 24 21.71 23.45 23.79
N ARG A 25 22.68 23.46 22.87
CA ARG A 25 23.66 24.54 22.68
C ARG A 25 23.30 25.57 21.62
N HIS A 26 22.46 25.22 20.66
CA HIS A 26 22.06 26.08 19.55
C HIS A 26 20.55 26.02 19.32
N PRO A 27 19.73 26.56 20.23
CA PRO A 27 18.27 26.48 20.14
C PRO A 27 17.70 27.06 18.84
N ASN A 28 18.39 28.00 18.20
CA ASN A 28 17.99 28.55 16.91
C ASN A 28 18.31 27.65 15.71
N LEU A 29 19.11 26.59 15.89
CA LEU A 29 19.41 25.60 14.86
C LEU A 29 18.44 24.41 14.84
N HIS A 30 17.49 24.36 15.77
CA HIS A 30 16.51 23.26 15.84
C HIS A 30 15.62 23.15 14.61
N ALA A 31 15.41 24.25 13.90
CA ALA A 31 14.66 24.23 12.65
C ALA A 31 15.52 23.83 11.44
N ALA A 32 16.83 23.88 11.58
CA ALA A 32 17.77 23.78 10.48
C ALA A 32 18.93 22.84 10.83
N LEU A 33 18.65 21.57 10.99
CA LEU A 33 19.68 20.62 10.54
C LEU A 33 19.88 20.89 9.06
N SER A 34 20.91 21.67 8.73
CA SER A 34 21.13 22.01 7.33
C SER A 34 21.24 20.70 6.53
N HIS A 35 20.62 20.65 5.37
CA HIS A 35 20.74 19.56 4.43
C HIS A 35 22.18 19.09 4.27
N HIS A 36 23.12 20.05 4.27
CA HIS A 36 24.54 19.81 4.23
C HIS A 36 25.10 19.05 5.45
N PHE A 37 24.54 19.27 6.63
CA PHE A 37 24.91 18.53 7.83
C PHE A 37 24.45 17.07 7.73
N LEU A 38 23.24 16.84 7.27
CA LEU A 38 22.69 15.50 7.10
C LEU A 38 23.38 14.70 6.01
N GLU A 39 23.74 15.35 4.89
CA GLU A 39 24.53 14.71 3.85
C GLU A 39 25.90 14.30 4.35
N ARG A 40 26.58 15.22 5.05
CA ARG A 40 27.87 14.91 5.68
C ARG A 40 27.73 13.82 6.74
N TRP A 41 26.67 13.87 7.52
CA TRP A 41 26.41 12.87 8.55
C TRP A 41 26.10 11.49 7.95
N ALA A 42 25.25 11.44 6.94
CA ALA A 42 24.92 10.19 6.25
C ALA A 42 26.15 9.58 5.56
N LEU A 43 26.97 10.41 4.88
CA LEU A 43 28.21 9.96 4.27
C LEU A 43 29.22 9.46 5.31
N LYS A 44 29.46 10.22 6.38
CA LYS A 44 30.37 9.84 7.45
C LYS A 44 29.87 8.63 8.23
N LEU A 45 28.56 8.51 8.44
CA LEU A 45 27.96 7.33 9.03
C LEU A 45 28.18 6.10 8.15
N ALA A 46 27.94 6.21 6.85
CA ALA A 46 28.20 5.12 5.91
C ALA A 46 29.68 4.69 5.94
N MET A 47 30.61 5.64 5.89
CA MET A 47 32.05 5.35 5.99
C MET A 47 32.43 4.71 7.32
N TRP A 48 31.87 5.20 8.45
CA TRP A 48 32.11 4.61 9.76
C TRP A 48 31.56 3.19 9.88
N LEU A 49 30.35 2.95 9.31
CA LEU A 49 29.72 1.64 9.30
C LEU A 49 30.49 0.64 8.43
N ASP A 50 31.02 1.09 7.30
CA ASP A 50 31.87 0.29 6.43
C ASP A 50 33.17 -0.10 7.13
N HIS A 51 33.81 0.85 7.84
CA HIS A 51 35.01 0.60 8.62
C HIS A 51 34.79 -0.38 9.77
N GLN A 52 33.65 -0.29 10.48
CA GLN A 52 33.30 -1.18 11.58
C GLN A 52 33.09 -2.64 11.16
N ASN A 53 32.80 -2.91 9.88
CA ASN A 53 32.51 -4.26 9.38
C ASN A 53 33.60 -4.79 8.42
N GLU A 54 34.77 -4.15 8.36
CA GLU A 54 35.90 -4.55 7.50
C GLU A 54 35.53 -4.67 6.01
N LEU A 55 34.46 -3.98 5.59
CA LEU A 55 34.04 -3.94 4.19
C LEU A 55 34.88 -2.95 3.40
N PRO A 56 35.05 -3.18 2.08
CA PRO A 56 35.74 -2.20 1.23
C PRO A 56 35.08 -0.83 1.38
N PRO A 57 35.84 0.28 1.46
CA PRO A 57 35.30 1.63 1.69
C PRO A 57 34.33 2.13 0.61
N THR A 58 34.25 1.42 -0.52
CA THR A 58 33.32 1.68 -1.61
C THR A 58 31.98 0.96 -1.47
N THR A 59 31.85 0.01 -0.54
CA THR A 59 30.64 -0.79 -0.37
C THR A 59 29.90 -0.29 0.88
N PRO A 60 28.71 0.30 0.73
CA PRO A 60 27.96 0.81 1.88
C PRO A 60 27.55 -0.34 2.83
N ASN A 61 27.72 -0.13 4.13
CA ASN A 61 27.31 -1.11 5.12
C ASN A 61 25.81 -1.07 5.36
N LEU A 62 25.07 -1.77 4.49
CA LEU A 62 23.61 -1.83 4.53
C LEU A 62 23.08 -2.47 5.83
N GLY A 63 23.80 -3.43 6.39
CA GLY A 63 23.39 -4.09 7.64
C GLY A 63 23.37 -3.13 8.83
N ALA A 64 24.35 -2.24 8.91
CA ALA A 64 24.40 -1.24 9.97
C ALA A 64 23.42 -0.08 9.70
N ALA A 65 23.29 0.39 8.46
CA ALA A 65 22.27 1.38 8.09
C ALA A 65 20.84 0.87 8.40
N LEU A 66 20.59 -0.41 8.20
CA LEU A 66 19.31 -1.05 8.52
C LEU A 66 18.97 -0.98 10.02
N ARG A 67 19.99 -1.08 10.90
CA ARG A 67 19.79 -0.97 12.36
C ARG A 67 19.30 0.41 12.80
N LEU A 68 19.58 1.48 12.04
CA LEU A 68 19.03 2.82 12.33
C LEU A 68 17.50 2.84 12.26
N PHE A 69 16.92 1.94 11.46
CA PHE A 69 15.47 1.77 11.36
C PHE A 69 14.93 0.73 12.35
N GLY A 70 15.76 0.16 13.22
CA GLY A 70 15.39 -0.89 14.19
C GLY A 70 15.29 -2.29 13.58
N TRP A 71 15.92 -2.53 12.42
CA TRP A 71 15.90 -3.82 11.74
C TRP A 71 17.29 -4.49 11.77
N HIS A 72 17.30 -5.83 11.82
CA HIS A 72 18.56 -6.60 11.85
C HIS A 72 18.84 -7.30 10.50
N LYS A 73 17.84 -7.46 9.65
CA LYS A 73 17.95 -8.10 8.33
C LYS A 73 16.91 -7.59 7.36
N PHE A 74 17.26 -7.59 6.09
CA PHE A 74 16.30 -7.37 5.02
C PHE A 74 15.33 -8.56 4.90
N ARG A 75 14.13 -8.28 4.43
CA ARG A 75 13.08 -9.28 4.20
C ARG A 75 12.81 -9.40 2.70
N GLY A 76 12.73 -10.64 2.19
CA GLY A 76 12.37 -10.91 0.80
C GLY A 76 13.21 -10.11 -0.18
N ILE A 77 12.55 -9.27 -0.97
CA ILE A 77 13.15 -8.50 -2.07
C ILE A 77 13.68 -7.11 -1.65
N GLN A 78 13.64 -6.75 -0.37
CA GLN A 78 14.03 -5.40 0.08
C GLN A 78 15.46 -5.06 -0.29
N LEU A 79 16.41 -6.00 -0.11
CA LEU A 79 17.81 -5.78 -0.45
C LEU A 79 18.00 -5.50 -1.93
N GLU A 80 17.34 -6.24 -2.81
CA GLU A 80 17.39 -6.03 -4.26
C GLU A 80 16.93 -4.62 -4.63
N VAL A 81 15.80 -4.17 -4.07
CA VAL A 81 15.25 -2.82 -4.32
C VAL A 81 16.19 -1.73 -3.82
N VAL A 82 16.74 -1.90 -2.60
CA VAL A 82 17.66 -0.92 -2.01
C VAL A 82 18.94 -0.80 -2.83
N LEU A 83 19.52 -1.92 -3.27
CA LEU A 83 20.72 -1.91 -4.11
C LEU A 83 20.46 -1.24 -5.47
N ALA A 84 19.35 -1.56 -6.13
CA ALA A 84 18.97 -0.92 -7.39
C ALA A 84 18.80 0.61 -7.22
N ALA A 85 18.13 1.04 -6.14
CA ALA A 85 17.99 2.46 -5.83
C ALA A 85 19.35 3.16 -5.59
N LEU A 86 20.26 2.53 -4.84
CA LEU A 86 21.61 3.06 -4.60
C LEU A 86 22.42 3.17 -5.88
N ASN A 87 22.25 2.25 -6.83
CA ASN A 87 22.83 2.30 -8.15
C ASN A 87 22.21 3.39 -9.06
N GLY A 88 21.18 4.10 -8.60
CA GLY A 88 20.50 5.13 -9.37
C GLY A 88 19.48 4.60 -10.38
N GLU A 89 19.11 3.33 -10.28
CA GLU A 89 18.07 2.73 -11.11
C GLU A 89 16.68 3.20 -10.68
N SER A 90 15.78 3.38 -11.66
CA SER A 90 14.33 3.46 -11.33
C SER A 90 13.80 2.08 -11.02
N VAL A 91 12.94 1.97 -10.02
CA VAL A 91 12.39 0.69 -9.54
C VAL A 91 10.88 0.76 -9.44
N LEU A 92 10.20 -0.27 -9.92
CA LEU A 92 8.79 -0.55 -9.61
C LEU A 92 8.72 -1.78 -8.72
N MET A 93 8.39 -1.57 -7.44
CA MET A 93 8.22 -2.64 -6.47
C MET A 93 6.74 -2.95 -6.27
N VAL A 94 6.35 -4.18 -6.58
CA VAL A 94 5.02 -4.71 -6.26
C VAL A 94 5.16 -5.67 -5.09
N SER A 95 4.62 -5.29 -3.93
CA SER A 95 4.78 -6.06 -2.70
C SER A 95 3.62 -5.80 -1.74
N PRO A 96 3.11 -6.81 -1.01
CA PRO A 96 1.95 -6.67 -0.14
C PRO A 96 2.12 -5.57 0.91
N THR A 97 1.00 -5.10 1.45
CA THR A 97 1.00 -4.22 2.62
C THR A 97 1.70 -4.92 3.80
N GLY A 98 2.49 -4.18 4.57
CA GLY A 98 3.27 -4.75 5.67
C GLY A 98 4.60 -5.42 5.27
N SER A 99 4.94 -5.45 3.98
CA SER A 99 6.24 -5.97 3.49
C SER A 99 7.44 -5.07 3.78
N GLY A 100 7.20 -3.86 4.31
CA GLY A 100 8.23 -2.87 4.58
C GLY A 100 8.68 -2.08 3.36
N LYS A 101 7.77 -1.78 2.42
CA LYS A 101 8.01 -0.91 1.25
C LYS A 101 8.67 0.41 1.63
N THR A 102 8.25 1.01 2.74
CA THR A 102 8.77 2.29 3.26
C THR A 102 10.27 2.26 3.49
N LEU A 103 10.82 1.16 4.02
CA LEU A 103 12.26 1.00 4.20
C LEU A 103 13.02 1.05 2.86
N CYS A 104 12.41 0.52 1.80
CA CYS A 104 13.04 0.41 0.48
C CYS A 104 13.31 1.75 -0.21
N PHE A 105 12.66 2.84 0.23
CA PHE A 105 13.02 4.17 -0.23
C PHE A 105 13.67 5.02 0.88
N GLN A 106 13.31 4.82 2.14
CA GLN A 106 13.88 5.60 3.23
C GLN A 106 15.38 5.33 3.40
N LEU A 107 15.79 4.07 3.38
CA LEU A 107 17.19 3.70 3.56
C LEU A 107 18.10 4.23 2.43
N PRO A 108 17.83 3.97 1.13
CA PRO A 108 18.67 4.51 0.07
C PRO A 108 18.63 6.04 0.00
N THR A 109 17.53 6.69 0.37
CA THR A 109 17.47 8.15 0.46
C THR A 109 18.42 8.69 1.52
N LEU A 110 18.51 8.06 2.68
CA LEU A 110 19.47 8.47 3.72
C LEU A 110 20.92 8.35 3.25
N MET A 111 21.22 7.33 2.48
CA MET A 111 22.57 7.05 1.99
C MET A 111 22.95 7.84 0.72
N ARG A 112 22.01 8.55 0.11
CA ARG A 112 22.22 9.35 -1.09
C ARG A 112 22.09 10.84 -0.78
N MET A 113 22.87 11.68 -1.44
CA MET A 113 22.76 13.13 -1.31
C MET A 113 21.43 13.66 -1.88
N GLY A 114 20.89 14.71 -1.27
CA GLY A 114 19.69 15.40 -1.72
C GLY A 114 18.41 15.00 -0.98
N THR A 115 17.33 15.71 -1.28
CA THR A 115 16.00 15.50 -0.72
C THR A 115 15.21 14.54 -1.61
N ALA A 116 14.55 13.53 -1.07
CA ALA A 116 13.59 12.75 -1.83
C ALA A 116 12.20 13.40 -1.77
N PHE A 117 11.52 13.49 -2.92
CA PHE A 117 10.11 13.86 -2.98
C PHE A 117 9.27 12.59 -2.95
N VAL A 118 8.37 12.50 -1.96
CA VAL A 118 7.52 11.32 -1.75
C VAL A 118 6.08 11.71 -2.06
N ILE A 119 5.56 11.19 -3.18
CA ILE A 119 4.19 11.40 -3.60
C ILE A 119 3.32 10.30 -3.00
N THR A 120 2.32 10.69 -2.22
CA THR A 120 1.36 9.78 -1.59
C THR A 120 -0.07 10.32 -1.69
N PRO A 121 -1.07 9.45 -1.93
CA PRO A 121 -2.45 9.90 -2.08
C PRO A 121 -3.14 10.21 -0.75
N LEU A 122 -2.58 9.82 0.37
CA LEU A 122 -3.23 9.81 1.68
C LEU A 122 -2.57 10.79 2.65
N LYS A 123 -3.26 11.89 2.96
CA LYS A 123 -2.78 12.91 3.90
C LYS A 123 -2.50 12.35 5.31
N ALA A 124 -3.35 11.45 5.81
CA ALA A 124 -3.15 10.82 7.12
C ALA A 124 -1.86 9.99 7.16
N LEU A 125 -1.62 9.16 6.13
CA LEU A 125 -0.40 8.35 6.02
C LEU A 125 0.86 9.23 5.93
N MET A 126 0.75 10.36 5.25
CA MET A 126 1.82 11.36 5.13
C MET A 126 2.25 11.88 6.52
N SER A 127 1.29 12.29 7.35
CA SER A 127 1.55 12.78 8.70
C SER A 127 2.19 11.72 9.58
N ASP A 128 1.70 10.48 9.52
CA ASP A 128 2.24 9.36 10.29
C ASP A 128 3.67 9.02 9.87
N GLN A 129 3.96 8.98 8.58
CA GLN A 129 5.31 8.70 8.07
C GLN A 129 6.30 9.82 8.44
N VAL A 130 5.91 11.07 8.32
CA VAL A 130 6.75 12.22 8.73
C VAL A 130 7.00 12.19 10.23
N SER A 131 5.97 11.95 11.06
CA SER A 131 6.12 11.82 12.50
C SER A 131 7.08 10.69 12.88
N GLY A 132 6.98 9.53 12.22
CA GLY A 132 7.88 8.41 12.43
C GLY A 132 9.34 8.68 12.04
N LEU A 133 9.58 9.50 11.03
CA LEU A 133 10.92 9.96 10.65
C LEU A 133 11.48 10.97 11.66
N LEU A 134 10.67 11.94 12.08
CA LEU A 134 11.06 12.94 13.06
C LEU A 134 11.39 12.30 14.43
N GLN A 135 10.66 11.28 14.86
CA GLN A 135 10.99 10.51 16.06
C GLN A 135 12.35 9.83 15.95
N LYS A 136 12.78 9.45 14.75
CA LYS A 136 14.12 8.91 14.46
C LYS A 136 15.16 10.00 14.20
N LYS A 137 14.81 11.26 14.43
CA LYS A 137 15.68 12.43 14.17
C LYS A 137 16.07 12.59 12.70
N ILE A 138 15.25 12.10 11.77
CA ILE A 138 15.43 12.25 10.34
C ILE A 138 14.58 13.43 9.88
N PRO A 139 15.15 14.50 9.32
CA PRO A 139 14.42 15.68 8.88
C PRO A 139 13.48 15.34 7.74
N ALA A 140 12.20 15.48 8.01
CA ALA A 140 11.13 15.27 7.07
C ALA A 140 10.04 16.32 7.26
N SER A 141 9.36 16.66 6.18
CA SER A 141 8.18 17.52 6.21
C SER A 141 7.19 17.10 5.15
N PHE A 142 6.00 17.70 5.17
CA PHE A 142 5.00 17.48 4.13
C PHE A 142 4.38 18.80 3.69
N ILE A 143 3.89 18.82 2.44
CA ILE A 143 3.14 19.94 1.88
C ILE A 143 1.86 19.39 1.25
N ASN A 144 0.71 19.85 1.74
CA ASN A 144 -0.61 19.49 1.21
C ASN A 144 -1.55 20.71 1.17
N GLY A 145 -2.78 20.51 0.71
CA GLY A 145 -3.77 21.59 0.58
C GLY A 145 -4.31 22.14 1.89
N ASP A 146 -4.16 21.41 3.01
CA ASP A 146 -4.75 21.79 4.30
C ASP A 146 -3.90 22.79 5.09
N LEU A 147 -2.63 22.97 4.69
CA LEU A 147 -1.71 23.88 5.37
C LEU A 147 -2.05 25.35 5.08
N GLY A 148 -1.96 26.16 6.13
CA GLY A 148 -2.03 27.61 6.01
C GLY A 148 -0.84 28.22 5.23
N PRO A 149 -0.96 29.49 4.78
CA PRO A 149 0.10 30.16 4.03
C PRO A 149 1.44 30.22 4.79
N ASP A 150 1.41 30.55 6.08
CA ASP A 150 2.61 30.70 6.90
C ASP A 150 3.31 29.37 7.13
N GLU A 151 2.53 28.30 7.38
CA GLU A 151 3.10 26.95 7.50
C GLU A 151 3.74 26.48 6.20
N LYS A 152 3.12 26.76 5.06
CA LYS A 152 3.71 26.45 3.73
C LYS A 152 4.99 27.23 3.52
N ALA A 153 5.01 28.53 3.82
CA ALA A 153 6.18 29.38 3.68
C ALA A 153 7.36 28.88 4.51
N LEU A 154 7.11 28.48 5.77
CA LEU A 154 8.13 27.88 6.63
C LEU A 154 8.70 26.58 6.03
N ARG A 155 7.82 25.68 5.56
CA ARG A 155 8.27 24.38 4.99
C ARG A 155 9.03 24.54 3.70
N TYR A 156 8.64 25.50 2.86
CA TYR A 156 9.42 25.87 1.67
C TYR A 156 10.77 26.50 2.02
N SER A 157 10.85 27.31 3.07
CA SER A 157 12.11 27.86 3.54
C SER A 157 13.07 26.74 3.97
N LEU A 158 12.58 25.74 4.71
CA LEU A 158 13.38 24.57 5.08
C LEU A 158 13.87 23.79 3.84
N LEU A 159 13.03 23.68 2.82
CA LEU A 159 13.38 23.01 1.58
C LEU A 159 14.47 23.77 0.81
N ASP A 160 14.36 25.11 0.68
CA ASP A 160 15.36 25.95 0.02
C ASP A 160 16.70 25.94 0.73
N GLN A 161 16.67 25.88 2.07
CA GLN A 161 17.86 25.72 2.90
C GLN A 161 18.45 24.31 2.82
N ARG A 162 17.83 23.40 2.04
CA ARG A 162 18.20 21.99 1.96
C ARG A 162 18.24 21.29 3.33
N ALA A 163 17.38 21.71 4.24
CA ALA A 163 17.28 21.18 5.60
C ALA A 163 16.43 19.90 5.69
N LEU A 164 15.79 19.48 4.61
CA LEU A 164 14.92 18.32 4.57
C LEU A 164 15.55 17.15 3.82
N LYS A 165 15.43 15.96 4.39
CA LYS A 165 15.81 14.70 3.72
C LYS A 165 14.63 14.11 2.95
N PHE A 166 13.42 14.29 3.47
CA PHE A 166 12.18 13.86 2.82
C PHE A 166 11.18 15.01 2.77
N LEU A 167 10.59 15.20 1.60
CA LEU A 167 9.43 16.06 1.41
C LEU A 167 8.28 15.22 0.90
N TYR A 168 7.24 15.06 1.71
CA TYR A 168 6.01 14.38 1.33
C TYR A 168 5.03 15.36 0.70
N CYS A 169 4.45 14.97 -0.43
CA CYS A 169 3.49 15.80 -1.17
C CYS A 169 2.32 14.96 -1.64
N THR A 170 1.16 15.59 -1.78
CA THR A 170 0.09 15.02 -2.60
C THR A 170 0.32 15.36 -4.08
N PRO A 171 -0.15 14.55 -5.04
CA PRO A 171 0.10 14.78 -6.46
C PRO A 171 -0.46 16.13 -6.96
N GLU A 172 -1.53 16.62 -6.34
CA GLU A 172 -2.16 17.91 -6.65
C GLU A 172 -1.20 19.13 -6.44
N ARG A 173 -0.11 18.92 -5.69
CA ARG A 173 0.92 19.98 -5.51
C ARG A 173 1.76 20.26 -6.76
N PHE A 174 1.63 19.42 -7.76
CA PHE A 174 2.31 19.58 -9.05
C PHE A 174 1.32 19.93 -10.18
N ASP A 175 0.06 20.20 -9.86
CA ASP A 175 -0.95 20.59 -10.83
C ASP A 175 -0.88 22.09 -11.10
N PRO A 176 -0.60 22.53 -12.34
CA PRO A 176 -0.54 23.96 -12.70
C PRO A 176 -1.87 24.68 -12.49
N GLU A 177 -3.00 23.98 -12.53
CA GLU A 177 -4.32 24.55 -12.32
C GLU A 177 -4.62 24.79 -10.82
N MET A 178 -3.97 24.01 -9.94
CA MET A 178 -4.18 24.08 -8.49
C MET A 178 -3.08 24.84 -7.74
N VAL A 179 -1.92 25.01 -8.36
CA VAL A 179 -0.72 25.56 -7.70
C VAL A 179 -0.17 26.73 -8.50
N ARG A 180 0.26 27.77 -7.81
CA ARG A 180 0.88 28.95 -8.44
C ARG A 180 2.17 28.54 -9.16
N SER A 181 2.40 29.08 -10.34
CA SER A 181 3.60 28.84 -11.15
C SER A 181 4.91 29.02 -10.38
N ALA A 182 4.98 30.07 -9.54
CA ALA A 182 6.15 30.32 -8.68
C ALA A 182 6.47 29.20 -7.69
N GLU A 183 5.45 28.45 -7.23
CA GLU A 183 5.61 27.31 -6.34
C GLU A 183 6.18 26.09 -7.10
N LEU A 184 5.68 25.84 -8.31
CA LEU A 184 6.17 24.78 -9.18
C LEU A 184 7.63 25.07 -9.61
N ASP A 185 7.95 26.28 -9.97
CA ASP A 185 9.32 26.71 -10.28
C ASP A 185 10.26 26.52 -9.10
N ARG A 186 9.78 26.76 -7.88
CA ARG A 186 10.56 26.53 -6.66
C ARG A 186 10.86 25.05 -6.44
N LEU A 187 9.87 24.19 -6.60
CA LEU A 187 10.05 22.75 -6.49
C LEU A 187 10.98 22.19 -7.57
N SER A 188 10.88 22.71 -8.81
CA SER A 188 11.72 22.26 -9.93
C SER A 188 13.22 22.56 -9.74
N LYS A 189 13.56 23.62 -9.00
CA LYS A 189 14.95 24.00 -8.70
C LYS A 189 15.66 23.06 -7.72
N ILE A 190 14.91 22.24 -6.97
CA ILE A 190 15.49 21.41 -5.91
C ILE A 190 16.25 20.19 -6.44
N LYS A 191 15.90 19.67 -7.62
CA LYS A 191 16.50 18.46 -8.21
C LYS A 191 16.56 17.30 -7.20
N PRO A 192 15.43 16.65 -6.92
CA PRO A 192 15.35 15.65 -5.87
C PRO A 192 16.26 14.45 -6.13
N SER A 193 16.77 13.82 -5.06
CA SER A 193 17.57 12.59 -5.15
C SER A 193 16.78 11.40 -5.69
N PHE A 194 15.50 11.37 -5.37
CA PHE A 194 14.50 10.40 -5.84
C PHE A 194 13.14 11.07 -5.97
N LEU A 195 12.37 10.64 -6.95
CA LEU A 195 10.92 10.78 -6.96
C LEU A 195 10.33 9.45 -6.49
N VAL A 196 9.81 9.43 -5.28
CA VAL A 196 9.14 8.26 -4.70
C VAL A 196 7.65 8.38 -4.98
N VAL A 197 7.04 7.34 -5.55
CA VAL A 197 5.61 7.29 -5.83
C VAL A 197 5.02 6.13 -5.03
N ASP A 198 4.37 6.47 -3.92
CA ASP A 198 3.65 5.50 -3.11
C ASP A 198 2.25 5.27 -3.68
N GLU A 199 1.71 4.06 -3.49
CA GLU A 199 0.45 3.60 -4.07
C GLU A 199 0.37 3.88 -5.58
N ALA A 200 1.46 3.55 -6.31
CA ALA A 200 1.61 3.83 -7.74
C ALA A 200 0.48 3.26 -8.62
N HIS A 201 -0.30 2.29 -8.13
CA HIS A 201 -1.49 1.80 -8.81
C HIS A 201 -2.58 2.87 -9.00
N CYS A 202 -2.53 3.98 -8.24
CA CYS A 202 -3.43 5.12 -8.44
C CYS A 202 -3.27 5.78 -9.81
N ILE A 203 -2.16 5.55 -10.52
CA ILE A 203 -1.95 6.00 -11.90
C ILE A 203 -3.00 5.42 -12.86
N ASP A 204 -3.42 4.19 -12.62
CA ASP A 204 -4.35 3.44 -13.49
C ASP A 204 -5.80 3.45 -13.00
N ARG A 205 -6.10 4.03 -11.84
CA ARG A 205 -7.44 4.02 -11.27
C ARG A 205 -8.35 5.09 -11.87
N TRP A 206 -9.52 4.66 -12.30
CA TRP A 206 -10.64 5.49 -12.78
C TRP A 206 -11.86 5.28 -11.87
N GLY A 207 -12.62 6.35 -11.59
CA GLY A 207 -13.82 6.30 -10.75
C GLY A 207 -13.72 7.14 -9.50
N SER A 208 -14.37 6.72 -8.39
CA SER A 208 -14.41 7.48 -7.13
C SER A 208 -13.05 7.76 -6.50
N ASP A 209 -12.06 6.94 -6.82
CA ASP A 209 -10.67 7.06 -6.34
C ASP A 209 -9.73 7.61 -7.41
N PHE A 210 -10.27 8.13 -8.50
CA PHE A 210 -9.50 8.71 -9.60
C PHE A 210 -8.74 9.95 -9.14
N ARG A 211 -7.45 9.96 -9.44
CA ARG A 211 -6.57 11.10 -9.18
C ARG A 211 -5.82 11.46 -10.46
N PRO A 212 -6.39 12.37 -11.27
CA PRO A 212 -5.83 12.73 -12.58
C PRO A 212 -4.37 13.18 -12.48
N ASN A 213 -4.00 13.78 -11.36
CA ASN A 213 -2.65 14.26 -11.14
C ASN A 213 -1.58 13.14 -11.02
N TYR A 214 -1.99 11.89 -10.77
CA TYR A 214 -1.05 10.76 -10.84
C TYR A 214 -0.60 10.45 -12.28
N SER A 215 -1.44 10.62 -13.27
CA SER A 215 -1.07 10.38 -14.68
C SER A 215 -0.07 11.41 -15.21
N ARG A 216 -0.01 12.60 -14.61
CA ARG A 216 0.92 13.68 -14.96
C ARG A 216 2.30 13.56 -14.27
N LEU A 217 2.52 12.58 -13.41
CA LEU A 217 3.78 12.46 -12.67
C LEU A 217 5.02 12.22 -13.55
N GLY A 218 4.84 11.71 -14.77
CA GLY A 218 5.90 11.64 -15.77
C GLY A 218 6.40 13.01 -16.20
N ASP A 219 5.50 13.95 -16.48
CA ASP A 219 5.83 15.34 -16.84
C ASP A 219 6.46 16.06 -15.65
N VAL A 220 5.92 15.87 -14.45
CA VAL A 220 6.50 16.38 -13.19
C VAL A 220 7.94 15.87 -13.02
N ARG A 221 8.19 14.58 -13.26
CA ARG A 221 9.54 14.02 -13.21
C ARG A 221 10.50 14.73 -14.16
N GLN A 222 10.08 15.02 -15.39
CA GLN A 222 10.89 15.75 -16.36
C GLN A 222 11.23 17.16 -15.87
N GLN A 223 10.23 17.89 -15.35
CA GLN A 223 10.42 19.22 -14.77
C GLN A 223 11.38 19.21 -13.56
N LEU A 224 11.39 18.15 -12.77
CA LEU A 224 12.30 17.96 -11.63
C LEU A 224 13.73 17.51 -12.03
N GLY A 225 14.04 17.45 -13.32
CA GLY A 225 15.37 17.04 -13.83
C GLY A 225 15.54 15.53 -13.97
N SER A 226 14.45 14.82 -14.16
CA SER A 226 14.42 13.37 -14.42
C SER A 226 15.11 12.50 -13.35
N PRO A 227 14.81 12.70 -12.06
CA PRO A 227 15.39 11.88 -11.00
C PRO A 227 15.01 10.39 -11.18
N PRO A 228 15.77 9.46 -10.58
CA PRO A 228 15.35 8.08 -10.48
C PRO A 228 14.01 7.96 -9.74
N VAL A 229 13.12 7.10 -10.23
CA VAL A 229 11.80 6.88 -9.65
C VAL A 229 11.80 5.61 -8.82
N LEU A 230 11.29 5.70 -7.61
CA LEU A 230 11.01 4.55 -6.76
C LEU A 230 9.50 4.42 -6.59
N ALA A 231 8.87 3.59 -7.40
CA ALA A 231 7.43 3.38 -7.41
C ALA A 231 7.06 2.15 -6.59
N PHE A 232 6.09 2.31 -5.69
CA PHE A 232 5.64 1.26 -4.78
C PHE A 232 4.15 1.05 -4.88
N THR A 233 3.73 -0.22 -4.90
CA THR A 233 2.33 -0.58 -4.82
C THR A 233 2.15 -1.93 -4.14
N ALA A 234 1.00 -2.16 -3.52
CA ALA A 234 0.66 -3.46 -2.99
C ALA A 234 0.13 -4.40 -4.08
N THR A 235 -0.49 -3.85 -5.11
CA THR A 235 -1.25 -4.59 -6.12
C THR A 235 -1.05 -3.95 -7.49
N ALA A 236 -0.44 -4.68 -8.41
CA ALA A 236 -0.36 -4.29 -9.81
C ALA A 236 -0.18 -5.54 -10.68
N GLY A 237 -1.20 -5.88 -11.45
CA GLY A 237 -1.13 -6.89 -12.50
C GLY A 237 -0.20 -6.43 -13.65
N PRO A 238 0.12 -7.31 -14.59
CA PRO A 238 1.06 -7.01 -15.68
C PRO A 238 0.70 -5.76 -16.49
N LYS A 239 -0.58 -5.59 -16.84
CA LYS A 239 -1.07 -4.41 -17.57
C LYS A 239 -0.88 -3.12 -16.76
N ILE A 240 -1.24 -3.15 -15.47
CA ILE A 240 -1.10 -2.00 -14.58
C ILE A 240 0.38 -1.62 -14.42
N ARG A 241 1.28 -2.60 -14.24
CA ARG A 241 2.73 -2.35 -14.18
C ARG A 241 3.25 -1.65 -15.43
N GLN A 242 2.81 -2.10 -16.61
CA GLN A 242 3.19 -1.49 -17.87
C GLN A 242 2.70 -0.03 -17.97
N ARG A 243 1.46 0.24 -17.56
CA ARG A 243 0.91 1.61 -17.52
C ARG A 243 1.66 2.51 -16.54
N ILE A 244 1.99 2.00 -15.35
CA ILE A 244 2.81 2.75 -14.37
C ILE A 244 4.17 3.14 -14.98
N ILE A 245 4.86 2.20 -15.62
CA ILE A 245 6.16 2.43 -16.27
C ILE A 245 6.05 3.49 -17.37
N GLN A 246 5.03 3.39 -18.21
CA GLN A 246 4.79 4.32 -19.30
C GLN A 246 4.44 5.72 -18.78
N SER A 247 3.49 5.82 -17.86
CA SER A 247 3.05 7.10 -17.28
C SER A 247 4.17 7.83 -16.52
N LEU A 248 5.04 7.12 -15.82
CA LEU A 248 6.18 7.71 -15.11
C LEU A 248 7.39 7.97 -16.02
N GLY A 249 7.36 7.58 -17.29
CA GLY A 249 8.47 7.75 -18.23
C GLY A 249 9.73 6.99 -17.82
N ILE A 250 9.60 5.75 -17.29
CA ILE A 250 10.72 4.93 -16.78
C ILE A 250 10.83 3.58 -17.50
N PRO A 251 11.05 3.56 -18.83
CA PRO A 251 11.02 2.32 -19.62
C PRO A 251 12.03 1.26 -19.16
N ASN A 252 13.14 1.69 -18.57
CA ASN A 252 14.23 0.83 -18.08
C ASN A 252 14.11 0.54 -16.58
N ALA A 253 12.96 0.74 -15.96
CA ALA A 253 12.79 0.48 -14.54
C ALA A 253 12.95 -1.01 -14.22
N ARG A 254 13.67 -1.30 -13.13
CA ARG A 254 13.71 -2.63 -12.55
C ARG A 254 12.37 -2.96 -11.93
N VAL A 255 11.69 -3.99 -12.45
CA VAL A 255 10.41 -4.47 -11.90
C VAL A 255 10.68 -5.59 -10.91
N VAL A 256 10.39 -5.36 -9.64
CA VAL A 256 10.60 -6.33 -8.57
C VAL A 256 9.24 -6.69 -7.97
N VAL A 257 8.81 -7.93 -8.17
CA VAL A 257 7.52 -8.43 -7.67
C VAL A 257 7.79 -9.43 -6.56
N SER A 258 7.40 -9.10 -5.34
CA SER A 258 7.43 -10.09 -4.26
C SER A 258 6.07 -10.75 -4.11
N GLY A 259 6.11 -11.97 -3.61
CA GLY A 259 4.95 -12.81 -3.48
C GLY A 259 3.74 -12.07 -2.91
N VAL A 260 2.77 -11.88 -3.76
CA VAL A 260 1.39 -11.46 -3.43
C VAL A 260 0.74 -12.48 -2.50
N ASP A 261 1.45 -13.57 -2.22
CA ASP A 261 0.94 -14.64 -1.38
C ASP A 261 0.87 -14.25 0.09
N ARG A 262 -0.29 -14.46 0.66
CA ARG A 262 -0.58 -14.32 2.08
C ARG A 262 -0.89 -15.70 2.66
N PRO A 263 0.11 -16.54 2.93
CA PRO A 263 -0.10 -17.94 3.30
C PRO A 263 -0.84 -18.13 4.63
N ASN A 264 -0.86 -17.10 5.46
CA ASN A 264 -1.62 -17.07 6.72
C ASN A 264 -3.11 -16.78 6.56
N ILE A 265 -3.58 -16.41 5.35
CA ILE A 265 -5.00 -16.13 5.10
C ILE A 265 -5.59 -17.29 4.30
N ALA A 266 -6.59 -17.95 4.83
CA ALA A 266 -7.34 -18.94 4.08
C ALA A 266 -8.42 -18.27 3.22
N LEU A 267 -8.63 -18.76 2.01
CA LEU A 267 -9.56 -18.20 1.03
C LEU A 267 -10.75 -19.16 0.86
N LEU A 268 -11.95 -18.70 1.18
CA LEU A 268 -13.19 -19.49 1.10
C LEU A 268 -14.19 -18.81 0.16
N ARG A 269 -14.63 -19.53 -0.89
CA ARG A 269 -15.72 -19.09 -1.77
C ARG A 269 -17.00 -19.80 -1.38
N LEU A 270 -18.06 -19.04 -1.15
CA LEU A 270 -19.38 -19.57 -0.83
C LEU A 270 -20.38 -19.13 -1.91
N ALA A 271 -20.94 -20.08 -2.65
CA ALA A 271 -22.05 -19.81 -3.54
C ALA A 271 -23.32 -19.58 -2.70
N ILE A 272 -23.91 -18.41 -2.88
CA ILE A 272 -25.05 -17.96 -2.10
C ILE A 272 -26.20 -17.65 -3.08
N ALA A 273 -27.39 -18.17 -2.77
CA ALA A 273 -28.56 -17.96 -3.59
C ALA A 273 -29.34 -16.68 -3.24
N SER A 274 -29.27 -16.23 -1.98
CA SER A 274 -30.04 -15.07 -1.49
C SER A 274 -29.29 -14.24 -0.47
N ASP A 275 -29.71 -13.00 -0.29
CA ASP A 275 -29.18 -12.11 0.76
C ASP A 275 -29.47 -12.65 2.17
N GLN A 276 -30.60 -13.33 2.36
CA GLN A 276 -30.92 -13.97 3.63
C GLN A 276 -29.87 -15.02 4.02
N GLN A 277 -29.39 -15.81 3.08
CA GLN A 277 -28.30 -16.75 3.32
C GLN A 277 -26.99 -16.03 3.67
N ARG A 278 -26.69 -14.89 3.00
CA ARG A 278 -25.52 -14.07 3.36
C ARG A 278 -25.59 -13.61 4.82
N PHE A 279 -26.74 -13.08 5.25
CA PHE A 279 -26.94 -12.67 6.64
C PHE A 279 -26.77 -13.81 7.63
N GLN A 280 -27.35 -14.97 7.34
CA GLN A 280 -27.24 -16.16 8.21
C GLN A 280 -25.77 -16.58 8.37
N VAL A 281 -25.03 -16.65 7.27
CA VAL A 281 -23.62 -17.04 7.30
C VAL A 281 -22.77 -16.01 8.03
N ILE A 282 -22.97 -14.71 7.79
CA ILE A 282 -22.21 -13.66 8.49
C ILE A 282 -22.52 -13.66 9.99
N ASN A 283 -23.79 -13.69 10.37
CA ASN A 283 -24.18 -13.75 11.77
C ASN A 283 -23.55 -14.96 12.46
N TRP A 284 -23.62 -16.11 11.82
CA TRP A 284 -23.06 -17.35 12.38
C TRP A 284 -21.55 -17.29 12.50
N ILE A 285 -20.82 -16.81 11.47
CA ILE A 285 -19.37 -16.65 11.53
C ILE A 285 -19.03 -15.63 12.63
N ALA A 286 -19.64 -14.45 12.62
CA ALA A 286 -19.32 -13.37 13.55
C ALA A 286 -19.60 -13.74 15.00
N THR A 287 -20.63 -14.56 15.25
CA THR A 287 -20.96 -15.05 16.61
C THR A 287 -19.97 -16.10 17.12
N ASN A 288 -19.33 -16.86 16.23
CA ASN A 288 -18.46 -17.98 16.59
C ASN A 288 -16.96 -17.68 16.47
N ILE A 289 -16.59 -16.49 16.02
CA ILE A 289 -15.21 -16.11 15.68
C ILE A 289 -14.35 -15.79 16.90
N GLY A 290 -14.83 -15.68 18.10
CA GLY A 290 -14.02 -15.36 19.27
C GLY A 290 -13.30 -13.99 19.15
N ALA A 291 -12.13 -13.84 19.74
CA ALA A 291 -11.39 -12.58 19.76
C ALA A 291 -10.72 -12.28 18.40
N GLY A 292 -11.03 -11.11 17.82
CA GLY A 292 -10.47 -10.62 16.56
C GLY A 292 -11.45 -9.72 15.81
N ARG A 293 -10.89 -8.89 14.91
CA ARG A 293 -11.70 -7.93 14.15
C ARG A 293 -12.21 -8.52 12.85
N THR A 294 -13.40 -8.09 12.46
CA THR A 294 -14.07 -8.50 11.22
C THR A 294 -14.38 -7.29 10.35
N MET A 295 -14.05 -7.40 9.06
CA MET A 295 -14.39 -6.41 8.04
C MET A 295 -15.33 -7.04 7.02
N ILE A 296 -16.41 -6.33 6.68
CA ILE A 296 -17.40 -6.77 5.69
C ILE A 296 -17.41 -5.75 4.56
N PHE A 297 -16.85 -6.12 3.42
CA PHE A 297 -16.80 -5.28 2.23
C PHE A 297 -18.08 -5.36 1.43
N VAL A 298 -18.60 -4.19 1.07
CA VAL A 298 -19.79 -4.02 0.23
C VAL A 298 -19.45 -3.12 -0.98
N PRO A 299 -20.03 -3.37 -2.16
CA PRO A 299 -19.67 -2.65 -3.37
C PRO A 299 -20.16 -1.22 -3.43
N THR A 300 -21.29 -0.90 -2.76
CA THR A 300 -21.92 0.42 -2.80
C THR A 300 -22.44 0.85 -1.44
N VAL A 301 -22.61 2.18 -1.28
CA VAL A 301 -23.26 2.73 -0.07
C VAL A 301 -24.69 2.23 0.09
N LYS A 302 -25.44 2.10 -1.02
CA LYS A 302 -26.82 1.55 -1.00
C LYS A 302 -26.84 0.12 -0.45
N MET A 303 -25.94 -0.72 -0.93
CA MET A 303 -25.80 -2.09 -0.41
C MET A 303 -25.35 -2.10 1.05
N GLY A 304 -24.42 -1.23 1.44
CA GLY A 304 -23.95 -1.10 2.82
C GLY A 304 -25.08 -0.75 3.79
N ASN A 305 -25.97 0.18 3.43
CA ASN A 305 -27.15 0.52 4.22
C ASN A 305 -28.11 -0.67 4.38
N LEU A 306 -28.31 -1.45 3.32
CA LEU A 306 -29.13 -2.66 3.36
C LEU A 306 -28.51 -3.71 4.29
N VAL A 307 -27.21 -3.93 4.18
CA VAL A 307 -26.48 -4.88 5.03
C VAL A 307 -26.53 -4.42 6.50
N GLN A 308 -26.32 -3.12 6.76
CA GLN A 308 -26.41 -2.55 8.10
C GLN A 308 -27.80 -2.71 8.71
N ALA A 309 -28.85 -2.50 7.93
CA ALA A 309 -30.24 -2.66 8.40
C ALA A 309 -30.54 -4.11 8.82
N GLY A 310 -30.02 -5.10 8.09
CA GLY A 310 -30.27 -6.52 8.33
C GLY A 310 -29.30 -7.23 9.29
N LEU A 311 -28.08 -6.69 9.45
CA LEU A 311 -27.03 -7.38 10.20
C LEU A 311 -27.01 -6.97 11.68
N ARG A 312 -27.10 -7.98 12.56
CA ARG A 312 -26.89 -7.83 13.99
C ARG A 312 -25.86 -8.86 14.45
N VAL A 313 -24.84 -8.43 15.17
CA VAL A 313 -23.84 -9.33 15.75
C VAL A 313 -23.96 -9.22 17.27
N HIS A 314 -24.14 -10.35 17.95
CA HIS A 314 -24.46 -10.37 19.39
C HIS A 314 -25.66 -9.48 19.77
N GLY A 315 -26.66 -9.37 18.88
CA GLY A 315 -27.81 -8.51 19.07
C GLY A 315 -27.62 -7.02 18.83
N GLN A 316 -26.37 -6.59 18.56
CA GLN A 316 -26.02 -5.18 18.32
C GLN A 316 -25.94 -4.85 16.83
N PRO A 317 -26.36 -3.65 16.41
CA PRO A 317 -26.18 -3.18 15.04
C PRO A 317 -24.69 -3.03 14.71
N VAL A 318 -24.31 -3.44 13.49
CA VAL A 318 -22.94 -3.31 13.00
C VAL A 318 -22.77 -1.94 12.33
N PRO A 319 -21.79 -1.13 12.72
CA PRO A 319 -21.56 0.18 12.10
C PRO A 319 -21.10 0.05 10.66
N PHE A 320 -21.50 1.02 9.84
CA PHE A 320 -21.13 1.11 8.44
C PHE A 320 -20.27 2.34 8.16
N TYR A 321 -19.10 2.13 7.64
CA TYR A 321 -18.16 3.19 7.24
C TYR A 321 -18.11 3.37 5.73
N HIS A 322 -18.25 4.61 5.28
CA HIS A 322 -17.99 5.02 3.89
C HIS A 322 -17.52 6.48 3.85
N SER A 323 -16.95 6.94 2.74
CA SER A 323 -16.31 8.26 2.62
C SER A 323 -17.25 9.45 2.92
N ARG A 324 -18.56 9.27 2.71
CA ARG A 324 -19.60 10.31 2.92
C ARG A 324 -20.34 10.13 4.25
N TRP A 325 -19.92 9.21 5.12
CA TRP A 325 -20.58 9.01 6.43
C TRP A 325 -20.10 10.02 7.44
N GLY A 326 -21.04 10.67 8.12
CA GLY A 326 -20.76 11.57 9.23
C GLY A 326 -19.76 12.69 8.92
N THR A 327 -19.26 13.31 9.96
CA THR A 327 -18.18 14.30 9.91
C THR A 327 -16.81 13.62 9.82
N VAL A 328 -15.76 14.41 9.63
CA VAL A 328 -14.36 13.89 9.71
C VAL A 328 -14.08 13.29 11.08
N ASN A 329 -14.59 13.92 12.15
CA ASN A 329 -14.42 13.46 13.52
C ASN A 329 -15.18 12.15 13.77
N ASP A 330 -16.40 12.00 13.26
CA ASP A 330 -17.18 10.77 13.40
C ASP A 330 -16.45 9.59 12.75
N ARG A 331 -15.89 9.81 11.57
CA ARG A 331 -15.09 8.79 10.88
C ARG A 331 -13.82 8.43 11.64
N ALA A 332 -13.13 9.42 12.20
CA ALA A 332 -11.93 9.22 13.01
C ALA A 332 -12.27 8.46 14.31
N ASN A 333 -13.37 8.78 14.96
CA ASN A 333 -13.84 8.11 16.17
C ASN A 333 -14.20 6.63 15.90
N LEU A 334 -14.99 6.36 14.86
CA LEU A 334 -15.34 4.97 14.50
C LEU A 334 -14.08 4.17 14.15
N LEU A 335 -13.13 4.81 13.49
CA LEU A 335 -11.85 4.21 13.18
C LEU A 335 -11.05 3.89 14.46
N GLY A 336 -10.97 4.85 15.39
CA GLY A 336 -10.34 4.65 16.70
C GLY A 336 -11.01 3.52 17.51
N GLN A 337 -12.32 3.38 17.44
CA GLN A 337 -13.06 2.29 18.06
C GLN A 337 -12.77 0.94 17.38
N PHE A 338 -12.71 0.91 16.04
CA PHE A 338 -12.38 -0.31 15.31
C PHE A 338 -10.92 -0.74 15.53
N THR A 339 -9.99 0.19 15.65
CA THR A 339 -8.59 -0.12 15.97
C THR A 339 -8.35 -0.45 17.44
N GLY A 340 -9.33 -0.21 18.32
CA GLY A 340 -9.22 -0.40 19.76
C GLY A 340 -8.47 0.72 20.48
N MET A 341 -8.21 1.83 19.80
CA MET A 341 -7.62 3.04 20.41
C MET A 341 -8.65 3.83 21.23
N LEU A 342 -9.94 3.69 20.88
CA LEU A 342 -11.07 4.34 21.56
C LEU A 342 -12.09 3.29 22.03
N LEU A 343 -12.76 3.62 23.14
CA LEU A 343 -13.86 2.81 23.68
C LEU A 343 -15.23 3.48 23.39
N PRO A 344 -16.29 2.70 23.25
CA PRO A 344 -16.33 1.23 23.25
C PRO A 344 -15.70 0.65 21.98
N ALA A 345 -15.00 -0.48 22.10
CA ALA A 345 -14.39 -1.13 20.94
C ALA A 345 -15.46 -1.72 20.01
N VAL A 346 -15.25 -1.54 18.71
CA VAL A 346 -16.11 -2.05 17.64
C VAL A 346 -15.39 -3.21 16.93
N PRO A 347 -15.75 -4.49 17.21
CA PRO A 347 -15.03 -5.62 16.64
C PRO A 347 -15.45 -5.95 15.20
N VAL A 348 -16.60 -5.51 14.74
CA VAL A 348 -17.15 -5.79 13.40
C VAL A 348 -17.54 -4.49 12.73
N ILE A 349 -17.13 -4.31 11.47
CA ILE A 349 -17.45 -3.13 10.67
C ILE A 349 -17.89 -3.52 9.26
N ILE A 350 -18.92 -2.85 8.75
CA ILE A 350 -19.27 -2.87 7.32
C ILE A 350 -18.52 -1.71 6.68
N CYS A 351 -17.97 -1.91 5.49
CA CYS A 351 -17.21 -0.85 4.80
C CYS A 351 -17.27 -1.00 3.28
N THR A 352 -17.07 0.14 2.59
CA THR A 352 -16.73 0.16 1.18
C THR A 352 -15.20 0.12 1.01
N ASN A 353 -14.71 0.02 -0.23
CA ASN A 353 -13.29 0.09 -0.56
C ASN A 353 -12.57 1.35 -0.01
N ALA A 354 -13.32 2.43 0.23
CA ALA A 354 -12.81 3.66 0.85
C ALA A 354 -12.30 3.46 2.30
N PHE A 355 -12.68 2.38 2.96
CA PHE A 355 -12.26 2.13 4.34
C PHE A 355 -10.83 1.61 4.39
N GLY A 356 -9.99 2.32 5.12
CA GLY A 356 -8.74 1.78 5.58
C GLY A 356 -7.60 1.78 4.58
N MET A 357 -7.65 2.58 3.48
CA MET A 357 -6.41 2.90 2.78
C MET A 357 -5.46 3.57 3.79
N GLY A 358 -4.27 2.96 3.98
CA GLY A 358 -3.29 3.46 4.96
C GLY A 358 -3.47 2.99 6.42
N LEU A 359 -4.55 2.28 6.76
CA LEU A 359 -4.72 1.74 8.11
C LEU A 359 -3.92 0.47 8.32
N ASP A 360 -3.22 0.42 9.44
CA ASP A 360 -2.57 -0.79 9.94
C ASP A 360 -3.32 -1.35 11.15
N VAL A 361 -4.17 -2.34 10.90
CA VAL A 361 -4.92 -3.08 11.93
C VAL A 361 -4.41 -4.51 11.92
N PRO A 362 -3.56 -4.90 12.87
CA PRO A 362 -2.83 -6.17 12.80
C PRO A 362 -3.73 -7.40 13.02
N ASP A 363 -4.77 -7.27 13.82
CA ASP A 363 -5.57 -8.37 14.35
C ASP A 363 -6.93 -8.56 13.63
N VAL A 364 -7.05 -8.16 12.38
CA VAL A 364 -8.19 -8.53 11.55
C VAL A 364 -8.13 -10.04 11.27
N ARG A 365 -9.12 -10.79 11.76
CA ARG A 365 -9.17 -12.26 11.63
C ARG A 365 -10.12 -12.70 10.53
N LEU A 366 -11.09 -11.88 10.18
CA LEU A 366 -12.05 -12.18 9.14
C LEU A 366 -12.24 -10.99 8.21
N VAL A 367 -12.17 -11.27 6.91
CA VAL A 367 -12.64 -10.38 5.87
C VAL A 367 -13.73 -11.08 5.09
N VAL A 368 -14.89 -10.46 4.98
CA VAL A 368 -16.04 -10.96 4.20
C VAL A 368 -16.29 -10.03 3.04
N HIS A 369 -16.38 -10.57 1.83
CA HIS A 369 -16.87 -9.86 0.66
C HIS A 369 -18.33 -10.24 0.41
N TRP A 370 -19.23 -9.26 0.49
CA TRP A 370 -20.66 -9.44 0.20
C TRP A 370 -20.91 -9.95 -1.21
N GLN A 371 -20.09 -9.51 -2.15
CA GLN A 371 -19.89 -10.04 -3.50
C GLN A 371 -18.45 -9.79 -3.94
N HIS A 372 -18.02 -10.35 -5.06
CA HIS A 372 -16.66 -10.10 -5.54
C HIS A 372 -16.47 -8.61 -5.91
N PRO A 373 -15.28 -8.06 -5.66
CA PRO A 373 -14.93 -6.71 -6.11
C PRO A 373 -14.73 -6.66 -7.63
N ALA A 374 -14.49 -5.46 -8.16
CA ALA A 374 -14.39 -5.23 -9.61
C ALA A 374 -13.11 -5.80 -10.23
N SER A 375 -12.05 -6.03 -9.44
CA SER A 375 -10.77 -6.52 -9.94
C SER A 375 -10.11 -7.51 -8.98
N VAL A 376 -9.15 -8.27 -9.49
CA VAL A 376 -8.31 -9.18 -8.69
C VAL A 376 -7.40 -8.37 -7.74
N GLU A 377 -6.98 -7.19 -8.18
CA GLU A 377 -6.20 -6.25 -7.39
C GLU A 377 -6.98 -5.76 -6.17
N ASP A 378 -8.23 -5.33 -6.37
CA ASP A 378 -9.10 -4.90 -5.27
C ASP A 378 -9.33 -6.06 -4.29
N TYR A 379 -9.63 -7.26 -4.81
CA TYR A 379 -9.80 -8.43 -3.98
C TYR A 379 -8.57 -8.72 -3.11
N LEU A 380 -7.38 -8.69 -3.69
CA LEU A 380 -6.13 -8.89 -2.96
C LEU A 380 -5.89 -7.78 -1.93
N GLN A 381 -6.18 -6.53 -2.27
CA GLN A 381 -6.00 -5.39 -1.39
C GLN A 381 -6.94 -5.44 -0.18
N GLU A 382 -8.18 -5.88 -0.40
CA GLU A 382 -9.22 -5.97 0.63
C GLU A 382 -8.99 -7.17 1.55
N PHE A 383 -8.86 -8.38 1.02
CA PHE A 383 -8.59 -9.54 1.89
C PHE A 383 -7.19 -9.48 2.52
N GLY A 384 -6.24 -8.85 1.87
CA GLY A 384 -4.88 -8.62 2.38
C GLY A 384 -4.81 -7.79 3.66
N ARG A 385 -5.92 -7.19 4.10
CA ARG A 385 -6.03 -6.50 5.40
C ARG A 385 -6.09 -7.48 6.58
N ALA A 386 -6.47 -8.73 6.32
CA ALA A 386 -6.49 -9.77 7.34
C ALA A 386 -5.08 -10.22 7.74
N GLY A 387 -4.90 -10.58 9.00
CA GLY A 387 -3.70 -11.23 9.51
C GLY A 387 -2.38 -10.50 9.24
N ARG A 388 -2.32 -9.18 9.39
CA ARG A 388 -1.08 -8.41 9.21
C ARG A 388 0.00 -8.74 10.23
N ASP A 389 -0.40 -9.25 11.38
CA ASP A 389 0.46 -9.80 12.41
C ASP A 389 1.01 -11.21 12.08
N SER A 390 0.79 -11.68 10.86
CA SER A 390 1.17 -13.02 10.37
C SER A 390 0.42 -14.18 11.06
N LYS A 391 -0.54 -13.90 11.93
CA LYS A 391 -1.41 -14.95 12.50
C LYS A 391 -2.45 -15.40 11.49
N PRO A 392 -3.00 -16.62 11.66
CA PRO A 392 -4.04 -17.15 10.80
C PRO A 392 -5.25 -16.23 10.70
N ALA A 393 -5.81 -16.11 9.50
CA ALA A 393 -7.01 -15.33 9.21
C ALA A 393 -7.82 -16.00 8.07
N LEU A 394 -9.08 -15.60 7.93
CA LEU A 394 -10.01 -16.10 6.94
C LEU A 394 -10.53 -14.97 6.05
N ALA A 395 -10.56 -15.21 4.75
CA ALA A 395 -11.26 -14.38 3.79
C ALA A 395 -12.41 -15.18 3.16
N VAL A 396 -13.61 -14.67 3.30
CA VAL A 396 -14.84 -15.26 2.75
C VAL A 396 -15.32 -14.42 1.59
N LEU A 397 -15.49 -15.05 0.44
CA LEU A 397 -16.04 -14.44 -0.74
C LEU A 397 -17.40 -15.05 -1.07
N PHE A 398 -18.46 -14.27 -0.90
CA PHE A 398 -19.77 -14.67 -1.38
C PHE A 398 -19.85 -14.48 -2.90
N THR A 399 -20.46 -15.45 -3.57
CA THR A 399 -20.63 -15.45 -5.02
C THR A 399 -22.04 -15.78 -5.41
N ASN A 400 -22.60 -15.00 -6.33
CA ASN A 400 -23.84 -15.29 -7.02
C ASN A 400 -23.61 -15.18 -8.53
N LYS A 401 -23.60 -16.32 -9.19
CA LYS A 401 -23.27 -16.43 -10.62
C LYS A 401 -24.13 -15.55 -11.53
N ASN A 402 -25.36 -15.26 -11.11
CA ASN A 402 -26.35 -14.60 -11.95
C ASN A 402 -26.44 -13.09 -11.74
N THR A 403 -26.02 -12.58 -10.58
CA THR A 403 -26.28 -11.18 -10.20
C THR A 403 -25.03 -10.34 -9.94
N ASP A 404 -23.91 -10.95 -9.55
CA ASP A 404 -22.75 -10.19 -9.11
C ASP A 404 -22.18 -9.26 -10.20
N ASN A 405 -22.09 -9.71 -11.45
CA ASN A 405 -21.58 -8.89 -12.55
C ASN A 405 -22.51 -7.75 -12.97
N GLN A 406 -23.81 -7.90 -12.82
CA GLN A 406 -24.78 -6.88 -13.30
C GLN A 406 -24.56 -5.53 -12.62
N LEU A 407 -24.42 -5.53 -11.31
CA LEU A 407 -24.17 -4.31 -10.54
C LEU A 407 -22.80 -3.70 -10.90
N LEU A 408 -21.76 -4.52 -10.99
CA LEU A 408 -20.41 -4.04 -11.28
C LEU A 408 -20.27 -3.48 -12.70
N ASN A 409 -20.88 -4.12 -13.69
CA ASN A 409 -20.91 -3.64 -15.06
C ASN A 409 -21.66 -2.29 -15.15
N TYR A 410 -22.83 -2.18 -14.52
CA TYR A 410 -23.55 -0.91 -14.41
C TYR A 410 -22.71 0.19 -13.76
N MET A 411 -22.00 -0.13 -12.68
CA MET A 411 -21.09 0.83 -12.01
C MET A 411 -19.93 1.25 -12.92
N ALA A 412 -19.35 0.32 -13.69
CA ALA A 412 -18.30 0.61 -14.64
C ALA A 412 -18.77 1.56 -15.75
N GLU A 413 -19.93 1.30 -16.35
CA GLU A 413 -20.56 2.17 -17.34
C GLU A 413 -20.80 3.57 -16.77
N LYS A 414 -21.47 3.67 -15.62
CA LYS A 414 -21.73 4.95 -14.97
C LYS A 414 -20.48 5.73 -14.60
N SER A 415 -19.41 5.04 -14.20
CA SER A 415 -18.15 5.71 -13.84
C SER A 415 -17.47 6.32 -15.06
N VAL A 416 -17.64 5.71 -16.24
CA VAL A 416 -17.11 6.22 -17.51
C VAL A 416 -18.02 7.31 -18.07
N ASP A 417 -19.35 7.18 -17.94
CA ASP A 417 -20.33 8.21 -18.33
C ASP A 417 -20.11 9.55 -17.60
N ASN A 418 -19.72 9.48 -16.33
CA ASN A 418 -19.46 10.64 -15.48
C ASN A 418 -18.00 11.16 -15.56
N SER A 419 -17.21 10.66 -16.51
CA SER A 419 -15.83 11.11 -16.75
C SER A 419 -15.77 12.05 -17.95
N ASP A 420 -14.73 12.89 -18.00
CA ASP A 420 -14.47 13.79 -19.14
C ASP A 420 -13.90 13.08 -20.37
N LEU A 421 -13.91 11.75 -20.37
CA LEU A 421 -13.43 10.94 -21.48
C LEU A 421 -14.36 10.98 -22.67
N VAL A 422 -13.81 11.14 -23.86
CA VAL A 422 -14.55 11.19 -25.12
C VAL A 422 -14.01 10.18 -26.12
N GLY A 423 -14.87 9.75 -27.04
CA GLY A 423 -14.49 8.95 -28.22
C GLY A 423 -13.86 7.59 -27.85
N GLU A 424 -12.72 7.30 -28.48
CA GLU A 424 -12.03 6.02 -28.41
C GLU A 424 -11.47 5.73 -27.01
N ASP A 425 -10.98 6.75 -26.29
CA ASP A 425 -10.46 6.61 -24.91
C ASP A 425 -11.55 6.13 -23.97
N ARG A 426 -12.75 6.66 -24.09
CA ARG A 426 -13.92 6.21 -23.30
C ARG A 426 -14.22 4.73 -23.55
N GLY A 427 -14.21 4.30 -24.81
CA GLY A 427 -14.43 2.90 -25.18
C GLY A 427 -13.37 1.97 -24.61
N ASN A 428 -12.12 2.35 -24.71
CA ASN A 428 -10.99 1.58 -24.20
C ASN A 428 -11.01 1.42 -22.69
N VAL A 429 -11.30 2.49 -21.94
CA VAL A 429 -11.40 2.45 -20.46
C VAL A 429 -12.56 1.58 -20.02
N LEU A 430 -13.72 1.66 -20.68
CA LEU A 430 -14.87 0.81 -20.36
C LEU A 430 -14.56 -0.67 -20.63
N ALA A 431 -13.99 -0.98 -21.79
CA ALA A 431 -13.62 -2.34 -22.15
C ALA A 431 -12.63 -2.96 -21.16
N ASP A 432 -11.63 -2.18 -20.70
CA ASP A 432 -10.69 -2.63 -19.68
C ASP A 432 -11.37 -2.92 -18.34
N LYS A 433 -12.26 -2.04 -17.87
CA LYS A 433 -13.02 -2.26 -16.63
C LYS A 433 -13.89 -3.52 -16.70
N LEU A 434 -14.63 -3.68 -17.79
CA LEU A 434 -15.45 -4.88 -17.98
C LEU A 434 -14.61 -6.15 -18.06
N SER A 435 -13.43 -6.09 -18.69
CA SER A 435 -12.48 -7.20 -18.72
C SER A 435 -11.96 -7.57 -17.32
N GLN A 436 -11.66 -6.59 -16.47
CA GLN A 436 -11.23 -6.83 -15.09
C GLN A 436 -12.33 -7.49 -14.25
N ILE A 437 -13.58 -7.00 -14.39
CA ILE A 437 -14.74 -7.57 -13.70
C ILE A 437 -14.93 -9.04 -14.14
N GLU A 438 -14.85 -9.33 -15.44
CA GLU A 438 -15.02 -10.69 -15.97
C GLU A 438 -13.91 -11.64 -15.48
N ILE A 439 -12.66 -11.19 -15.44
CA ILE A 439 -11.55 -11.97 -14.89
C ILE A 439 -11.83 -12.29 -13.41
N MET A 440 -12.17 -11.31 -12.61
CA MET A 440 -12.46 -11.51 -11.19
C MET A 440 -13.67 -12.42 -10.98
N HIS A 441 -14.75 -12.24 -11.75
CA HIS A 441 -15.92 -13.09 -11.71
C HIS A 441 -15.60 -14.55 -12.03
N SER A 442 -14.83 -14.77 -13.11
CA SER A 442 -14.38 -16.11 -13.48
C SER A 442 -13.60 -16.79 -12.36
N LEU A 443 -12.75 -16.07 -11.66
CA LEU A 443 -12.02 -16.57 -10.48
C LEU A 443 -12.96 -16.87 -9.31
N ALA A 444 -13.94 -16.01 -9.08
CA ALA A 444 -14.89 -16.14 -7.97
C ALA A 444 -15.79 -17.37 -8.14
N ILE A 445 -16.31 -17.65 -9.35
CA ILE A 445 -17.26 -18.74 -9.59
C ILE A 445 -16.60 -20.09 -9.92
N ASN A 446 -15.36 -20.09 -10.40
CA ASN A 446 -14.70 -21.31 -10.83
C ASN A 446 -14.11 -22.11 -9.66
N ARG A 447 -14.92 -22.95 -9.03
CA ARG A 447 -14.52 -23.78 -7.89
C ARG A 447 -13.64 -24.99 -8.27
N ARG A 448 -13.39 -25.21 -9.57
CA ARG A 448 -12.50 -26.32 -10.02
C ARG A 448 -11.04 -25.96 -9.85
N LEU A 449 -10.71 -24.68 -9.79
CA LEU A 449 -9.33 -24.17 -9.68
C LEU A 449 -9.03 -23.69 -8.26
N CYS A 450 -7.76 -23.79 -7.88
CA CYS A 450 -7.29 -23.22 -6.61
C CYS A 450 -7.26 -21.70 -6.71
N LEU A 451 -8.13 -21.01 -5.97
CA LEU A 451 -8.26 -19.54 -6.01
C LEU A 451 -6.91 -18.86 -5.74
N ARG A 452 -6.15 -19.31 -4.74
CA ARG A 452 -4.82 -18.75 -4.42
C ARG A 452 -3.87 -18.86 -5.60
N ARG A 453 -3.79 -20.05 -6.24
CA ARG A 453 -2.90 -20.27 -7.36
C ARG A 453 -3.26 -19.38 -8.55
N GLU A 454 -4.54 -19.24 -8.84
CA GLU A 454 -5.00 -18.39 -9.96
C GLU A 454 -4.70 -16.90 -9.70
N ILE A 455 -4.88 -16.42 -8.47
CA ILE A 455 -4.46 -15.06 -8.08
C ILE A 455 -2.95 -14.89 -8.29
N LEU A 456 -2.13 -15.83 -7.82
CA LEU A 456 -0.68 -15.76 -7.99
C LEU A 456 -0.26 -15.78 -9.47
N HIS A 457 -0.90 -16.62 -10.29
CA HIS A 457 -0.66 -16.64 -11.74
C HIS A 457 -1.03 -15.32 -12.41
N TYR A 458 -2.15 -14.71 -12.03
CA TYR A 458 -2.56 -13.41 -12.53
C TYR A 458 -1.46 -12.36 -12.29
N PHE A 459 -0.92 -12.28 -11.08
CA PHE A 459 0.14 -11.31 -10.74
C PHE A 459 1.52 -11.66 -11.33
N GLN A 460 1.78 -12.91 -11.65
CA GLN A 460 3.00 -13.34 -12.35
C GLN A 460 2.97 -13.02 -13.85
N GLY A 461 1.82 -12.69 -14.40
CA GLY A 461 1.63 -12.39 -15.81
C GLY A 461 1.11 -13.56 -16.65
N ALA A 462 0.76 -14.67 -16.03
CA ALA A 462 -0.01 -15.72 -16.66
C ALA A 462 -1.49 -15.30 -16.64
N VAL A 463 -2.05 -14.95 -17.79
CA VAL A 463 -3.48 -14.62 -17.89
C VAL A 463 -4.31 -15.82 -17.42
N PRO A 464 -5.29 -15.65 -16.53
CA PRO A 464 -6.21 -16.73 -16.17
C PRO A 464 -6.95 -17.16 -17.45
N GLN A 465 -6.71 -18.38 -17.87
CA GLN A 465 -7.19 -18.84 -19.18
C GLN A 465 -8.65 -19.26 -19.09
N SER A 466 -9.56 -18.38 -19.43
CA SER A 466 -10.98 -18.74 -19.62
C SER A 466 -11.26 -19.53 -20.92
N ARG A 467 -10.35 -19.56 -21.90
CA ARG A 467 -10.60 -20.14 -23.23
C ARG A 467 -9.40 -20.81 -23.91
N HIS A 468 -8.52 -21.59 -23.24
CA HIS A 468 -7.47 -22.28 -23.96
C HIS A 468 -7.71 -23.79 -24.16
N SER A 469 -7.24 -24.28 -25.32
CA SER A 469 -7.40 -25.67 -25.78
C SER A 469 -6.87 -26.69 -24.75
N LEU A 470 -7.49 -27.85 -24.73
CA LEU A 470 -7.20 -28.97 -23.82
C LEU A 470 -5.70 -29.35 -23.82
N ALA A 471 -5.01 -29.21 -24.95
CA ALA A 471 -3.60 -29.55 -25.12
C ALA A 471 -2.64 -28.64 -24.30
N LEU A 472 -2.88 -27.32 -24.30
CA LEU A 472 -2.10 -26.37 -23.49
C LEU A 472 -2.32 -26.56 -21.99
N ARG A 473 -3.52 -27.00 -21.58
CA ARG A 473 -3.85 -27.33 -20.18
C ARG A 473 -3.08 -28.55 -19.68
N ILE A 474 -2.84 -29.54 -20.53
CA ILE A 474 -2.07 -30.73 -20.19
C ILE A 474 -0.59 -30.41 -20.03
N VAL A 475 -0.01 -29.61 -20.91
CA VAL A 475 1.41 -29.20 -20.84
C VAL A 475 1.65 -28.33 -19.60
N GLN A 476 0.78 -27.39 -19.32
CA GLN A 476 0.87 -26.58 -18.08
C GLN A 476 0.65 -27.41 -16.82
N TRP A 477 -0.26 -28.37 -16.84
CA TRP A 477 -0.48 -29.29 -15.71
C TRP A 477 0.78 -30.11 -15.41
N LEU A 478 1.48 -30.60 -16.42
CA LEU A 478 2.74 -31.32 -16.27
C LEU A 478 3.89 -30.46 -15.74
N PHE A 479 3.97 -29.19 -16.14
CA PHE A 479 4.98 -28.25 -15.65
C PHE A 479 4.70 -27.75 -14.22
N LEU A 480 3.44 -27.48 -13.89
CA LEU A 480 3.01 -26.90 -12.62
C LEU A 480 2.81 -27.94 -11.50
N ALA A 481 2.69 -29.22 -11.83
CA ALA A 481 2.63 -30.30 -10.84
C ALA A 481 3.94 -30.44 -10.00
N ARG A 482 5.03 -29.78 -10.42
CA ARG A 482 6.31 -29.74 -9.69
C ARG A 482 6.45 -28.55 -8.73
N THR A 483 5.53 -27.60 -8.69
CA THR A 483 5.59 -26.53 -7.68
C THR A 483 5.19 -27.10 -6.32
N ARG A 484 6.05 -26.92 -5.32
CA ARG A 484 5.87 -27.39 -3.94
C ARG A 484 4.47 -27.06 -3.45
N LYS A 485 3.75 -28.07 -2.95
CA LYS A 485 2.47 -27.85 -2.25
C LYS A 485 2.66 -26.77 -1.19
N PRO A 486 1.77 -25.78 -1.11
CA PRO A 486 1.87 -24.76 -0.07
C PRO A 486 1.91 -25.43 1.31
N LYS A 487 2.81 -24.97 2.17
CA LYS A 487 3.01 -25.50 3.54
C LYS A 487 1.79 -25.36 4.45
N PHE A 488 0.72 -24.73 3.97
CA PHE A 488 -0.48 -24.43 4.73
C PHE A 488 -1.58 -25.45 4.46
N LYS A 489 -2.09 -26.11 5.52
CA LYS A 489 -3.16 -27.12 5.41
C LYS A 489 -4.51 -26.53 4.94
N ALA A 490 -4.73 -25.22 5.07
CA ALA A 490 -5.96 -24.51 4.72
C ALA A 490 -5.71 -23.40 3.69
N CYS A 491 -5.34 -23.77 2.47
CA CYS A 491 -5.00 -22.84 1.40
C CYS A 491 -6.25 -22.11 0.85
N CYS A 492 -7.24 -22.87 0.40
CA CYS A 492 -8.52 -22.38 -0.12
C CYS A 492 -9.55 -23.51 -0.11
N ASP A 493 -10.79 -23.17 -0.48
CA ASP A 493 -11.92 -24.11 -0.59
C ASP A 493 -11.62 -25.35 -1.46
N LYS A 494 -10.71 -25.22 -2.42
CA LYS A 494 -10.30 -26.35 -3.30
C LYS A 494 -9.15 -27.17 -2.73
N CYS A 495 -8.10 -26.53 -2.20
CA CYS A 495 -6.86 -27.20 -1.82
C CYS A 495 -6.79 -27.64 -0.37
N GLY A 496 -7.49 -26.94 0.53
CA GLY A 496 -7.41 -27.12 1.97
C GLY A 496 -8.53 -27.96 2.55
N ALA A 497 -9.37 -28.60 1.73
CA ALA A 497 -10.58 -29.28 2.17
C ALA A 497 -11.46 -28.43 3.12
N ILE A 498 -11.46 -27.11 2.90
CA ILE A 498 -12.32 -26.19 3.61
C ILE A 498 -13.71 -26.32 2.99
N THR A 499 -14.53 -27.17 3.57
CA THR A 499 -15.94 -27.27 3.21
C THR A 499 -16.79 -26.50 4.22
N PRO A 500 -18.00 -26.06 3.86
CA PRO A 500 -18.92 -25.42 4.81
C PRO A 500 -19.13 -26.25 6.09
N GLU A 501 -19.08 -27.58 5.97
CA GLU A 501 -19.30 -28.49 7.09
C GLU A 501 -18.08 -28.60 8.01
N ASN A 502 -16.86 -28.51 7.48
CA ASN A 502 -15.64 -28.77 8.24
C ASN A 502 -14.81 -27.54 8.58
N TYR A 503 -15.17 -26.35 8.08
CA TYR A 503 -14.39 -25.16 8.35
C TYR A 503 -14.58 -24.59 9.77
N MET A 504 -15.67 -24.98 10.48
CA MET A 504 -15.91 -24.57 11.87
C MET A 504 -14.78 -24.94 12.83
N PRO A 505 -14.32 -26.20 12.85
CA PRO A 505 -13.21 -26.57 13.72
C PRO A 505 -11.94 -25.81 13.38
N TRP A 506 -11.78 -25.46 12.09
CA TRP A 506 -10.63 -24.70 11.62
C TRP A 506 -10.76 -23.22 11.98
N VAL A 507 -11.93 -22.63 11.80
CA VAL A 507 -12.23 -21.26 12.26
C VAL A 507 -12.00 -21.14 13.77
N ARG A 508 -12.48 -22.08 14.58
CA ARG A 508 -12.19 -22.09 16.02
C ARG A 508 -10.70 -22.15 16.33
N LYS A 509 -9.90 -22.91 15.58
CA LYS A 509 -8.44 -22.95 15.74
C LYS A 509 -7.74 -21.65 15.36
N ILE A 510 -8.31 -20.87 14.45
CA ILE A 510 -7.76 -19.56 14.07
C ILE A 510 -8.01 -18.53 15.18
N PHE A 511 -9.14 -18.65 15.86
CA PHE A 511 -9.61 -17.64 16.82
C PHE A 511 -9.45 -18.07 18.29
N ALA A 512 -9.05 -19.31 18.55
CA ALA A 512 -8.61 -19.76 19.88
C ALA A 512 -7.15 -19.41 20.13
#